data_852cac03c29230cec224a58ef86a01ae
#
_entry.id   852cac03c29230cec224a58ef86a01ae
#
_cell.length_a   1.000
_cell.length_b   1.000
_cell.length_c   1.000
_cell.angle_alpha   90.00
_cell.angle_beta   90.00
_cell.angle_gamma   90.00
#
_symmetry.space_group_name_H-M   'P 1'
#
loop_
_entity.id
_entity.type
_entity.pdbx_description
1 polymer ?
#
loop_
_entity_poly.entity_id
_entity_poly.type
_entity_poly.pdbx_seq_one_letter_code
_entity_poly.pdbx_strand_id
1 'polypeptide(L)' 'MSKPTRTASELIAMARAELKVHESGCPDGIEITILPNAASWEFRTAADEATIARPGYPECVAMIVQIGDHLSKQYDVKG' A
#
# COMPACT_ATOMS: atom_id res chain seq x y z
N MET A 1 -7.85 -2.48 23.61
CA MET A 1 -8.77 -1.70 22.76
C MET A 1 -8.64 -2.14 21.32
N SER A 2 -9.76 -2.32 20.65
CA SER A 2 -9.72 -2.71 19.25
C SER A 2 -9.42 -1.52 18.36
N LYS A 3 -8.68 -1.76 17.29
CA LYS A 3 -8.39 -0.74 16.29
C LYS A 3 -9.65 -0.45 15.47
N PRO A 4 -9.81 0.78 14.96
CA PRO A 4 -10.85 1.02 13.98
C PRO A 4 -10.65 0.14 12.76
N THR A 5 -11.75 -0.29 12.16
CA THR A 5 -11.73 -1.15 10.98
C THR A 5 -11.99 -0.33 9.73
N ARG A 6 -11.22 -0.59 8.68
CA ARG A 6 -11.39 0.04 7.37
C ARG A 6 -11.51 -1.04 6.31
N THR A 7 -12.20 -0.73 5.22
CA THR A 7 -12.24 -1.65 4.08
C THR A 7 -10.92 -1.64 3.35
N ALA A 8 -10.65 -2.71 2.58
CA ALA A 8 -9.46 -2.78 1.74
C ALA A 8 -9.38 -1.58 0.79
N SER A 9 -10.50 -1.21 0.17
CA SER A 9 -10.55 -0.05 -0.73
C SER A 9 -10.17 1.25 -0.04
N GLU A 10 -10.62 1.45 1.18
CA GLU A 10 -10.31 2.64 1.95
C GLU A 10 -8.81 2.70 2.28
N LEU A 11 -8.24 1.59 2.72
CA LEU A 11 -6.81 1.53 3.05
C LEU A 11 -5.94 1.76 1.82
N ILE A 12 -6.31 1.20 0.68
CA ILE A 12 -5.61 1.43 -0.58
C ILE A 12 -5.69 2.90 -1.00
N ALA A 13 -6.87 3.51 -0.87
CA ALA A 13 -7.05 4.92 -1.17
C ALA A 13 -6.19 5.81 -0.28
N MET A 14 -6.09 5.47 1.01
CA MET A 14 -5.23 6.19 1.94
C MET A 14 -3.76 6.10 1.54
N ALA A 15 -3.31 4.92 1.11
CA ALA A 15 -1.95 4.72 0.65
C ALA A 15 -1.65 5.56 -0.61
N ARG A 16 -2.57 5.58 -1.55
CA ARG A 16 -2.40 6.38 -2.77
C ARG A 16 -2.35 7.87 -2.47
N ALA A 17 -3.15 8.33 -1.52
CA ALA A 17 -3.14 9.73 -1.09
C ALA A 17 -1.78 10.10 -0.47
N GLU A 18 -1.23 9.21 0.36
CA GLU A 18 0.10 9.43 0.95
C GLU A 18 1.19 9.51 -0.12
N LEU A 19 1.13 8.64 -1.11
CA LEU A 19 2.10 8.67 -2.21
C LEU A 19 2.05 9.99 -2.96
N LYS A 20 0.87 10.56 -3.16
CA LYS A 20 0.72 11.87 -3.81
C LYS A 20 1.32 12.99 -2.98
N VAL A 21 1.07 12.97 -1.67
CA VAL A 21 1.57 14.01 -0.76
C VAL A 21 3.10 14.05 -0.78
N HIS A 22 3.74 12.90 -0.84
CA HIS A 22 5.19 12.79 -0.83
C HIS A 22 5.84 12.99 -2.20
N GLU A 23 5.05 13.25 -3.23
CA GLU A 23 5.55 13.42 -4.60
C GLU A 23 6.54 12.33 -4.98
N SER A 24 6.16 11.09 -4.68
CA SER A 24 7.05 9.94 -4.77
C SER A 24 7.52 9.61 -6.19
N GLY A 25 6.89 10.19 -7.21
CA GLY A 25 7.23 9.89 -8.59
C GLY A 25 6.94 8.45 -8.98
N CYS A 26 5.98 7.81 -8.30
CA CYS A 26 5.62 6.43 -8.58
C CYS A 26 5.15 6.26 -10.02
N PRO A 27 5.63 5.25 -10.74
CA PRO A 27 5.09 4.97 -12.07
C PRO A 27 3.63 4.55 -11.99
N ASP A 28 2.87 4.89 -13.03
CA ASP A 28 1.49 4.41 -13.16
C ASP A 28 1.50 2.91 -13.43
N GLY A 29 0.43 2.24 -13.10
CA GLY A 29 0.28 0.83 -13.37
C GLY A 29 0.65 -0.10 -12.22
N ILE A 30 1.02 0.44 -11.07
CA ILE A 30 1.24 -0.38 -9.88
C ILE A 30 -0.12 -0.63 -9.23
N GLU A 31 -0.48 -1.89 -9.09
CA GLU A 31 -1.66 -2.30 -8.35
C GLU A 31 -1.30 -2.55 -6.89
N ILE A 32 -2.16 -2.09 -5.99
CA ILE A 32 -2.01 -2.32 -4.57
C ILE A 32 -3.16 -3.21 -4.11
N THR A 33 -2.81 -4.30 -3.45
CA THR A 33 -3.80 -5.21 -2.86
C THR A 33 -3.45 -5.43 -1.40
N ILE A 34 -4.39 -5.97 -0.65
CA ILE A 34 -4.18 -6.28 0.76
C ILE A 34 -4.15 -7.78 0.95
N LEU A 35 -3.10 -8.25 1.61
CA LEU A 35 -2.97 -9.65 1.98
C LEU A 35 -3.11 -9.75 3.49
N PRO A 36 -4.16 -10.42 4.00
CA PRO A 36 -4.26 -10.67 5.44
C PRO A 36 -3.21 -11.67 5.88
N ASN A 37 -2.67 -11.46 7.06
CA ASN A 37 -1.83 -12.46 7.69
C ASN A 37 -2.25 -12.65 9.15
N ALA A 38 -1.60 -13.56 9.88
CA ALA A 38 -2.12 -14.13 11.14
C ALA A 38 -2.75 -13.14 12.11
N ALA A 39 -2.13 -11.98 12.35
CA ALA A 39 -2.63 -11.01 13.32
C ALA A 39 -2.79 -9.61 12.73
N SER A 40 -2.59 -9.48 11.42
CA SER A 40 -2.53 -8.16 10.80
C SER A 40 -2.79 -8.30 9.28
N TRP A 41 -2.28 -7.36 8.51
CA TRP A 41 -2.38 -7.35 7.06
C TRP A 41 -1.20 -6.57 6.50
N GLU A 42 -0.96 -6.76 5.23
CA GLU A 42 0.10 -6.03 4.54
C GLU A 42 -0.34 -5.64 3.13
N PHE A 43 0.28 -4.63 2.58
CA PHE A 43 0.07 -4.30 1.18
C PHE A 43 0.94 -5.20 0.30
N ARG A 44 0.33 -5.64 -0.79
CA ARG A 44 1.02 -6.33 -1.87
C ARG A 44 0.96 -5.47 -3.11
N THR A 45 2.00 -5.48 -3.89
CA THR A 45 2.05 -4.75 -5.14
C THR A 45 2.19 -5.70 -6.31
N ALA A 46 1.62 -5.32 -7.43
CA ALA A 46 1.75 -6.05 -8.68
C ALA A 46 1.89 -5.06 -9.83
N ALA A 47 2.73 -5.38 -10.80
CA ALA A 47 2.94 -4.53 -11.96
C ALA A 47 3.47 -5.39 -13.11
N ASP A 48 3.29 -4.90 -14.34
CA ASP A 48 3.86 -5.58 -15.50
C ASP A 48 5.36 -5.28 -15.61
N GLU A 49 6.03 -5.99 -16.52
CA GLU A 49 7.48 -5.85 -16.69
C GLU A 49 7.89 -4.43 -17.05
N ALA A 50 7.11 -3.77 -17.90
CA ALA A 50 7.41 -2.40 -18.30
C ALA A 50 7.37 -1.43 -17.13
N THR A 51 6.40 -1.60 -16.23
CA THR A 51 6.28 -0.78 -15.02
C THR A 51 7.42 -1.07 -14.05
N ILE A 52 7.76 -2.34 -13.86
CA ILE A 52 8.86 -2.76 -12.97
C ILE A 52 10.19 -2.18 -13.42
N ALA A 53 10.39 -2.05 -14.73
CA ALA A 53 11.61 -1.51 -15.30
C ALA A 53 11.72 0.02 -15.22
N ARG A 54 10.65 0.71 -14.82
CA ARG A 54 10.65 2.17 -14.77
C ARG A 54 11.48 2.69 -13.61
N PRO A 55 12.15 3.84 -13.79
CA PRO A 55 12.84 4.49 -12.67
C PRO A 55 11.89 4.80 -11.53
N GLY A 56 12.32 4.60 -10.31
CA GLY A 56 11.52 4.88 -9.13
C GLY A 56 10.62 3.75 -8.67
N TYR A 57 10.53 2.65 -9.43
CA TYR A 57 9.69 1.53 -9.04
C TYR A 57 10.10 0.91 -7.69
N PRO A 58 11.38 0.56 -7.47
CA PRO A 58 11.78 -0.04 -6.19
C PRO A 58 11.52 0.88 -5.00
N GLU A 59 11.76 2.17 -5.17
CA GLU A 59 11.53 3.16 -4.11
C GLU A 59 10.04 3.29 -3.81
N CYS A 60 9.22 3.25 -4.84
CA CYS A 60 7.76 3.31 -4.68
C CYS A 60 7.25 2.09 -3.92
N VAL A 61 7.70 0.90 -4.28
CA VAL A 61 7.31 -0.34 -3.59
C VAL A 61 7.73 -0.28 -2.11
N ALA A 62 8.94 0.17 -1.84
CA ALA A 62 9.41 0.31 -0.46
C ALA A 62 8.53 1.28 0.34
N MET A 63 8.14 2.38 -0.28
CA MET A 63 7.26 3.36 0.36
C MET A 63 5.87 2.77 0.64
N ILE A 64 5.30 2.03 -0.31
CA ILE A 64 4.01 1.36 -0.13
C ILE A 64 4.06 0.39 1.04
N VAL A 65 5.13 -0.39 1.15
CA VAL A 65 5.32 -1.33 2.26
C VAL A 65 5.39 -0.59 3.59
N GLN A 66 6.12 0.52 3.65
CA GLN A 66 6.20 1.33 4.86
C GLN A 66 4.86 1.93 5.26
N ILE A 67 4.10 2.43 4.28
CA ILE A 67 2.76 2.97 4.53
C ILE A 67 1.87 1.85 5.07
N GLY A 68 1.94 0.67 4.48
CA GLY A 68 1.17 -0.49 4.94
C GLY A 68 1.50 -0.87 6.37
N ASP A 69 2.78 -0.91 6.71
CA ASP A 69 3.20 -1.21 8.08
C ASP A 69 2.63 -0.18 9.07
N HIS A 70 2.69 1.09 8.71
CA HIS A 70 2.17 2.17 9.55
C HIS A 70 0.64 2.05 9.72
N LEU A 71 -0.08 1.85 8.62
CA LEU A 71 -1.54 1.75 8.67
C LEU A 71 -2.00 0.48 9.39
N SER A 72 -1.27 -0.63 9.26
CA SER A 72 -1.64 -1.88 9.92
C SER A 72 -1.56 -1.79 11.44
N LYS A 73 -0.78 -0.86 11.95
CA LYS A 73 -0.72 -0.59 13.40
C LYS A 73 -1.89 0.26 13.87
N GLN A 74 -2.54 0.98 12.96
CA GLN A 74 -3.63 1.90 13.29
C GLN A 74 -5.01 1.34 12.97
N TYR A 75 -5.12 0.47 11.97
CA TYR A 75 -6.41 -0.01 11.47
C TYR A 75 -6.37 -1.51 11.24
N ASP A 76 -7.53 -2.15 11.47
CA ASP A 76 -7.76 -3.51 11.00
C ASP A 76 -8.45 -3.46 9.63
N VAL A 77 -8.25 -4.49 8.83
CA VAL A 77 -8.92 -4.58 7.54
C VAL A 77 -10.21 -5.39 7.70
N LYS A 78 -11.26 -4.89 7.11
CA LYS A 78 -12.52 -5.60 7.02
C LYS A 78 -12.45 -6.53 5.81
N GLY A 79 -12.32 -7.79 6.11
CA GLY A 79 -12.13 -8.83 5.09
C GLY A 79 -13.35 -9.22 4.33
#